data_47fd55882f789305a88493a9f5beff81
#
_entry.id   47fd55882f789305a88493a9f5beff81
#
_cell.length_a   1.000
_cell.length_b   1.000
_cell.length_c   1.000
_cell.angle_alpha   90.00
_cell.angle_beta   90.00
_cell.angle_gamma   90.00
#
_symmetry.space_group_name_H-M   'P 1'
#
loop_
_entity.id
_entity.type
_entity.pdbx_description
1 polymer ?
#
loop_
_entity_poly.entity_id
_entity_poly.type
_entity_poly.pdbx_seq_one_letter_code
_entity_poly.pdbx_strand_id
1 'polypeptide(L)'
;MKLHTISINNLKRRKAKMAFLTIGLMVGIATIVTLVTLTRSMSSDIERKMDEFGANILVTPQSNGLAMNYGGISLGGVTFDQREIREEDLAKIKTISNSKNISAIAPKVLGGIKVGSRDVLLVGVNFDSELKMKQWWKIFGDAPKGDNEVLLGSDASKVLDAGSGDSIKIKNETFKVAGVLDQTGSQDDSLVFASLGKAQKLLGKEGKITLAEVAALCSGCPIGDMVTQIAEKLPDAKVSAIQQVVEGRLKALDQFKRFSYAMAGVVVFIGSLIVFVTMMGSVNERTTEIGVFRAIGFRKSHIMRIILLEAALVSLLAGFLGYAVGMGGAKLALPFMAESKNAHLIWDSTVAFGSIGLALTLGLLASLYPALHASRMDPTEALRAL
;
A
#
# COMPACT_ATOMS: atom_id res chain seq x y z
N MET A 1 1.62 16.82 -51.17
CA MET A 1 0.87 16.01 -50.16
C MET A 1 1.70 15.95 -48.89
N LYS A 2 1.09 16.20 -47.73
CA LYS A 2 1.79 16.14 -46.45
C LYS A 2 1.82 14.69 -45.96
N LEU A 3 2.98 14.20 -45.45
CA LEU A 3 3.17 12.80 -45.03
C LEU A 3 2.13 12.29 -44.01
N HIS A 4 1.71 13.17 -43.07
CA HIS A 4 0.68 12.83 -42.07
C HIS A 4 -0.70 12.55 -42.68
N THR A 5 -1.06 13.21 -43.78
CA THR A 5 -2.34 12.97 -44.47
C THR A 5 -2.40 11.58 -45.09
N ILE A 6 -1.25 11.09 -45.61
CA ILE A 6 -1.14 9.74 -46.18
C ILE A 6 -1.30 8.71 -45.03
N SER A 7 -0.63 8.88 -43.90
CA SER A 7 -0.73 7.97 -42.74
C SER A 7 -2.16 7.90 -42.21
N ILE A 8 -2.85 9.04 -42.05
CA ILE A 8 -4.24 9.06 -41.55
C ILE A 8 -5.21 8.37 -42.49
N ASN A 9 -5.08 8.60 -43.84
CA ASN A 9 -5.93 7.94 -44.81
C ASN A 9 -5.70 6.44 -44.89
N ASN A 10 -4.47 5.98 -44.70
CA ASN A 10 -4.12 4.57 -44.61
C ASN A 10 -4.76 3.89 -43.38
N LEU A 11 -4.71 4.56 -42.22
CA LEU A 11 -5.39 4.11 -40.99
C LEU A 11 -6.92 3.93 -41.23
N LYS A 12 -7.57 4.87 -41.90
CA LYS A 12 -9.01 4.81 -42.19
C LYS A 12 -9.39 3.68 -43.15
N ARG A 13 -8.50 3.29 -44.08
CA ARG A 13 -8.78 2.22 -45.09
C ARG A 13 -8.71 0.81 -44.47
N ARG A 14 -7.89 0.59 -43.39
CA ARG A 14 -7.63 -0.72 -42.79
C ARG A 14 -8.09 -0.83 -41.34
N LYS A 15 -9.33 -0.39 -41.07
CA LYS A 15 -9.89 -0.27 -39.70
C LYS A 15 -9.77 -1.55 -38.86
N ALA A 16 -10.02 -2.72 -39.42
CA ALA A 16 -9.99 -3.99 -38.70
C ALA A 16 -8.59 -4.33 -38.15
N LYS A 17 -7.53 -4.16 -38.95
CA LYS A 17 -6.16 -4.44 -38.52
C LYS A 17 -5.67 -3.43 -37.50
N MET A 18 -6.00 -2.16 -37.72
CA MET A 18 -5.65 -1.10 -36.79
C MET A 18 -6.38 -1.26 -35.45
N ALA A 19 -7.65 -1.68 -35.50
CA ALA A 19 -8.40 -2.01 -34.28
C ALA A 19 -7.76 -3.18 -33.53
N PHE A 20 -7.39 -4.27 -34.24
CA PHE A 20 -6.73 -5.42 -33.63
C PHE A 20 -5.41 -5.03 -32.94
N LEU A 21 -4.57 -4.23 -33.63
CA LEU A 21 -3.30 -3.75 -33.09
C LEU A 21 -3.53 -2.82 -31.89
N THR A 22 -4.48 -1.89 -31.99
CA THR A 22 -4.84 -0.99 -30.89
C THR A 22 -5.36 -1.75 -29.70
N ILE A 23 -6.24 -2.73 -29.87
CA ILE A 23 -6.80 -3.55 -28.79
C ILE A 23 -5.70 -4.39 -28.14
N GLY A 24 -4.85 -5.05 -28.92
CA GLY A 24 -3.75 -5.86 -28.39
C GLY A 24 -2.79 -5.05 -27.52
N LEU A 25 -2.37 -3.89 -28.00
CA LEU A 25 -1.49 -2.99 -27.24
C LEU A 25 -2.23 -2.35 -26.07
N MET A 26 -3.51 -1.98 -26.23
CA MET A 26 -4.37 -1.44 -25.17
C MET A 26 -4.49 -2.43 -23.99
N VAL A 27 -4.77 -3.70 -24.26
CA VAL A 27 -4.88 -4.74 -23.22
C VAL A 27 -3.54 -4.88 -22.47
N GLY A 28 -2.44 -4.89 -23.22
CA GLY A 28 -1.09 -4.93 -22.59
C GLY A 28 -0.84 -3.77 -21.66
N ILE A 29 -1.09 -2.54 -22.12
CA ILE A 29 -0.92 -1.32 -21.31
C ILE A 29 -1.92 -1.29 -20.14
N ALA A 30 -3.17 -1.69 -20.35
CA ALA A 30 -4.18 -1.74 -19.31
C ALA A 30 -3.77 -2.70 -18.17
N THR A 31 -3.24 -3.87 -18.50
CA THR A 31 -2.73 -4.83 -17.50
C THR A 31 -1.60 -4.22 -16.67
N ILE A 32 -0.63 -3.57 -17.31
CA ILE A 32 0.50 -2.93 -16.62
C ILE A 32 -0.01 -1.81 -15.70
N VAL A 33 -0.88 -0.94 -16.20
CA VAL A 33 -1.47 0.16 -15.42
C VAL A 33 -2.23 -0.40 -14.21
N THR A 34 -3.05 -1.44 -14.40
CA THR A 34 -3.79 -2.08 -13.31
C THR A 34 -2.84 -2.61 -12.23
N LEU A 35 -1.82 -3.39 -12.60
CA LEU A 35 -0.86 -3.97 -11.65
C LEU A 35 -0.06 -2.91 -10.90
N VAL A 36 0.45 -1.89 -11.60
CA VAL A 36 1.23 -0.81 -11.00
C VAL A 36 0.35 0.03 -10.06
N THR A 37 -0.87 0.36 -10.46
CA THR A 37 -1.80 1.15 -9.65
C THR A 37 -2.21 0.37 -8.38
N LEU A 38 -2.56 -0.92 -8.50
CA LEU A 38 -2.88 -1.77 -7.34
C LEU A 38 -1.70 -1.83 -6.38
N THR A 39 -0.51 -2.10 -6.88
CA THR A 39 0.71 -2.19 -6.06
C THR A 39 0.99 -0.89 -5.30
N ARG A 40 0.84 0.27 -5.96
CA ARG A 40 1.02 1.58 -5.32
C ARG A 40 -0.06 1.87 -4.29
N SER A 41 -1.33 1.59 -4.61
CA SER A 41 -2.44 1.80 -3.68
C SER A 41 -2.32 0.92 -2.43
N MET A 42 -1.91 -0.35 -2.58
CA MET A 42 -1.64 -1.24 -1.44
C MET A 42 -0.45 -0.77 -0.60
N SER A 43 0.64 -0.31 -1.22
CA SER A 43 1.80 0.23 -0.49
C SER A 43 1.41 1.47 0.31
N SER A 44 0.70 2.40 -0.31
CA SER A 44 0.24 3.62 0.36
C SER A 44 -0.78 3.35 1.48
N ASP A 45 -1.64 2.34 1.33
CA ASP A 45 -2.57 1.95 2.40
C ASP A 45 -1.82 1.42 3.63
N ILE A 46 -0.74 0.64 3.40
CA ILE A 46 0.10 0.15 4.51
C ILE A 46 0.90 1.30 5.14
N GLU A 47 1.52 2.19 4.33
CA GLU A 47 2.23 3.36 4.84
C GLU A 47 1.31 4.22 5.69
N ARG A 48 0.10 4.52 5.21
CA ARG A 48 -0.90 5.28 5.97
C ARG A 48 -1.30 4.59 7.28
N LYS A 49 -1.55 3.28 7.25
CA LYS A 49 -1.84 2.52 8.47
C LYS A 49 -0.68 2.55 9.46
N MET A 50 0.55 2.54 8.97
CA MET A 50 1.72 2.68 9.84
C MET A 50 1.83 4.08 10.46
N ASP A 51 1.53 5.13 9.70
CA ASP A 51 1.51 6.51 10.20
C ASP A 51 0.36 6.73 11.20
N GLU A 52 -0.78 6.10 10.97
CA GLU A 52 -1.93 6.09 11.89
C GLU A 52 -1.61 5.42 13.23
N PHE A 53 -0.67 4.49 13.33
CA PHE A 53 -0.30 3.85 14.60
C PHE A 53 0.47 4.78 15.56
N GLY A 54 0.99 5.91 15.12
CA GLY A 54 1.68 6.92 15.96
C GLY A 54 2.89 6.40 16.72
N ALA A 55 2.81 5.18 17.25
CA ALA A 55 3.93 4.48 17.87
C ALA A 55 4.68 3.64 16.83
N ASN A 56 5.99 3.69 16.84
CA ASN A 56 6.83 2.91 15.93
C ASN A 56 7.79 1.95 16.65
N ILE A 57 7.86 2.03 17.98
CA ILE A 57 8.63 1.11 18.84
C ILE A 57 7.73 0.60 19.97
N LEU A 58 7.76 -0.71 20.18
CA LEU A 58 7.04 -1.39 21.24
C LEU A 58 8.04 -1.97 22.25
N VAL A 59 7.84 -1.67 23.52
CA VAL A 59 8.61 -2.19 24.64
C VAL A 59 7.70 -3.12 25.43
N THR A 60 8.02 -4.41 25.47
CA THR A 60 7.27 -5.44 26.21
C THR A 60 8.18 -6.15 27.20
N PRO A 61 7.66 -6.77 28.26
CA PRO A 61 8.45 -7.60 29.14
C PRO A 61 9.17 -8.71 28.36
N GLN A 62 10.42 -8.97 28.73
CA GLN A 62 11.11 -10.13 28.18
C GLN A 62 10.50 -11.38 28.81
N SER A 63 9.94 -12.25 28.03
CA SER A 63 9.39 -13.53 28.44
C SER A 63 10.12 -14.66 27.73
N ASN A 64 10.62 -15.62 28.50
CA ASN A 64 11.08 -16.90 27.99
C ASN A 64 9.88 -17.82 27.83
N GLY A 65 8.97 -17.47 26.93
CA GLY A 65 7.78 -18.23 26.62
C GLY A 65 7.97 -19.08 25.36
N LEU A 66 7.61 -20.34 25.46
CA LEU A 66 7.44 -21.20 24.27
C LEU A 66 6.02 -20.98 23.74
N ALA A 67 5.90 -20.37 22.57
CA ALA A 67 4.64 -20.36 21.85
C ALA A 67 4.31 -21.79 21.39
N MET A 68 3.25 -22.37 21.94
CA MET A 68 2.78 -23.68 21.51
C MET A 68 1.92 -23.53 20.25
N ASN A 69 2.50 -23.84 19.11
CA ASN A 69 1.80 -23.94 17.84
C ASN A 69 1.63 -25.42 17.51
N TYR A 70 0.42 -25.90 17.46
CA TYR A 70 0.09 -27.26 17.04
C TYR A 70 -0.82 -27.24 15.81
N GLY A 71 -0.34 -27.80 14.69
CA GLY A 71 -1.11 -27.87 13.45
C GLY A 71 -1.48 -26.52 12.84
N GLY A 72 -0.67 -25.47 13.08
CA GLY A 72 -0.96 -24.10 12.60
C GLY A 72 -1.93 -23.29 13.49
N ILE A 73 -2.41 -23.89 14.58
CA ILE A 73 -3.26 -23.21 15.57
C ILE A 73 -2.38 -22.81 16.75
N SER A 74 -2.40 -21.52 17.11
CA SER A 74 -1.74 -21.02 18.31
C SER A 74 -2.58 -21.39 19.53
N LEU A 75 -2.09 -22.33 20.33
CA LEU A 75 -2.73 -22.81 21.56
C LEU A 75 -2.42 -21.91 22.78
N GLY A 76 -1.79 -20.76 22.56
CA GLY A 76 -1.24 -19.91 23.60
C GLY A 76 0.23 -20.20 23.89
N GLY A 77 0.83 -19.44 24.80
CA GLY A 77 2.22 -19.62 25.24
C GLY A 77 2.28 -20.02 26.71
N VAL A 78 3.14 -20.96 27.05
CA VAL A 78 3.52 -21.19 28.46
C VAL A 78 4.69 -20.28 28.76
N THR A 79 4.47 -19.29 29.60
CA THR A 79 5.48 -18.33 30.03
C THR A 79 6.08 -18.85 31.32
N PHE A 80 7.34 -19.25 31.32
CA PHE A 80 8.02 -19.80 32.49
C PHE A 80 8.61 -18.72 33.41
N ASP A 81 8.95 -17.57 32.83
CA ASP A 81 9.55 -16.45 33.60
C ASP A 81 9.13 -15.14 32.90
N GLN A 82 8.14 -14.46 33.47
CA GLN A 82 7.70 -13.17 32.96
C GLN A 82 8.36 -12.08 33.76
N ARG A 83 9.41 -11.47 33.21
CA ARG A 83 10.01 -10.29 33.81
C ARG A 83 9.01 -9.13 33.68
N GLU A 84 8.90 -8.34 34.73
CA GLU A 84 8.00 -7.20 34.78
C GLU A 84 8.78 -5.92 34.48
N ILE A 85 8.23 -5.03 33.73
CA ILE A 85 8.80 -3.70 33.49
C ILE A 85 8.20 -2.76 34.53
N ARG A 86 9.04 -2.00 35.23
CA ARG A 86 8.59 -0.95 36.13
C ARG A 86 8.36 0.34 35.35
N GLU A 87 7.35 1.07 35.75
CA GLU A 87 7.04 2.37 35.13
C GLU A 87 8.23 3.33 35.22
N GLU A 88 8.95 3.33 36.38
CA GLU A 88 10.13 4.17 36.60
C GLU A 88 11.28 3.91 35.63
N ASP A 89 11.41 2.66 35.14
CA ASP A 89 12.47 2.29 34.20
C ASP A 89 12.32 2.97 32.84
N LEU A 90 11.12 3.37 32.49
CA LEU A 90 10.88 4.09 31.23
C LEU A 90 11.61 5.45 31.16
N ALA A 91 11.94 6.05 32.31
CA ALA A 91 12.74 7.26 32.32
C ALA A 91 14.12 7.06 31.67
N LYS A 92 14.66 5.83 31.71
CA LYS A 92 15.94 5.47 31.09
C LYS A 92 15.89 5.62 29.57
N ILE A 93 14.71 5.48 28.95
CA ILE A 93 14.53 5.66 27.50
C ILE A 93 14.88 7.11 27.08
N LYS A 94 14.63 8.08 27.94
CA LYS A 94 14.98 9.48 27.68
C LYS A 94 16.48 9.77 27.73
N THR A 95 17.30 8.83 28.21
CA THR A 95 18.76 8.97 28.33
C THR A 95 19.56 8.38 27.18
N ILE A 96 18.89 7.84 26.13
CA ILE A 96 19.56 7.32 24.94
C ILE A 96 20.11 8.47 24.09
N SER A 97 21.11 8.18 23.25
CA SER A 97 21.74 9.19 22.39
C SER A 97 20.72 9.86 21.44
N ASN A 98 19.74 9.11 20.94
CA ASN A 98 18.70 9.59 20.04
C ASN A 98 17.42 10.05 20.76
N SER A 99 17.49 10.38 22.05
CA SER A 99 16.33 10.81 22.86
C SER A 99 15.58 12.01 22.31
N LYS A 100 16.27 12.91 21.59
CA LYS A 100 15.65 14.09 20.94
C LYS A 100 14.61 13.72 19.88
N ASN A 101 14.70 12.51 19.33
CA ASN A 101 13.78 12.02 18.32
C ASN A 101 12.55 11.33 18.94
N ILE A 102 12.48 11.20 20.25
CA ILE A 102 11.33 10.62 20.94
C ILE A 102 10.27 11.71 21.13
N SER A 103 9.13 11.54 20.50
CA SER A 103 7.99 12.44 20.63
C SER A 103 7.15 12.15 21.87
N ALA A 104 6.87 10.87 22.12
CA ALA A 104 6.05 10.44 23.25
C ALA A 104 6.44 9.03 23.71
N ILE A 105 6.23 8.77 25.01
CA ILE A 105 6.31 7.44 25.62
C ILE A 105 4.98 7.23 26.34
N ALA A 106 4.24 6.19 25.93
CA ALA A 106 2.93 5.85 26.49
C ALA A 106 3.00 4.50 27.21
N PRO A 107 3.16 4.50 28.54
CA PRO A 107 3.06 3.29 29.33
C PRO A 107 1.63 2.75 29.37
N LYS A 108 1.47 1.43 29.31
CA LYS A 108 0.17 0.76 29.39
C LYS A 108 0.20 -0.43 30.34
N VAL A 109 -0.86 -0.57 31.12
CA VAL A 109 -1.14 -1.77 31.88
C VAL A 109 -2.41 -2.41 31.37
N LEU A 110 -2.36 -3.70 31.05
CA LEU A 110 -3.49 -4.45 30.50
C LEU A 110 -3.90 -5.57 31.45
N GLY A 111 -5.22 -5.81 31.52
CA GLY A 111 -5.77 -6.94 32.24
C GLY A 111 -7.27 -7.13 31.98
N GLY A 112 -7.70 -8.38 32.06
CA GLY A 112 -9.12 -8.71 32.01
C GLY A 112 -9.82 -8.32 33.31
N ILE A 113 -10.99 -7.71 33.20
CA ILE A 113 -11.85 -7.35 34.32
C ILE A 113 -13.31 -7.73 34.05
N LYS A 114 -14.07 -7.85 35.12
CA LYS A 114 -15.53 -8.01 35.02
C LYS A 114 -16.23 -6.69 35.30
N VAL A 115 -17.11 -6.31 34.39
CA VAL A 115 -18.04 -5.19 34.52
C VAL A 115 -19.45 -5.78 34.54
N GLY A 116 -20.04 -5.87 35.71
CA GLY A 116 -21.26 -6.65 35.89
C GLY A 116 -21.04 -8.15 35.60
N SER A 117 -21.77 -8.71 34.64
CA SER A 117 -21.59 -10.09 34.16
C SER A 117 -20.70 -10.23 32.91
N ARG A 118 -20.18 -9.15 32.40
CA ARG A 118 -19.43 -9.13 31.14
C ARG A 118 -17.92 -9.04 31.35
N ASP A 119 -17.17 -9.88 30.65
CA ASP A 119 -15.70 -9.83 30.64
C ASP A 119 -15.24 -8.80 29.62
N VAL A 120 -14.40 -7.84 30.05
CA VAL A 120 -13.83 -6.81 29.20
C VAL A 120 -12.34 -6.65 29.50
N LEU A 121 -11.60 -6.10 28.54
CA LEU A 121 -10.20 -5.79 28.70
C LEU A 121 -10.03 -4.34 29.14
N LEU A 122 -9.47 -4.14 30.35
CA LEU A 122 -9.10 -2.83 30.88
C LEU A 122 -7.67 -2.49 30.45
N VAL A 123 -7.51 -1.27 29.97
CA VAL A 123 -6.19 -0.70 29.63
C VAL A 123 -6.02 0.58 30.42
N GLY A 124 -5.01 0.58 31.29
CA GLY A 124 -4.57 1.79 31.96
C GLY A 124 -3.59 2.55 31.10
N VAL A 125 -3.88 3.83 30.87
CA VAL A 125 -3.07 4.71 30.02
C VAL A 125 -2.83 6.06 30.70
N ASN A 126 -1.77 6.73 30.28
CA ASN A 126 -1.66 8.15 30.51
C ASN A 126 -2.32 8.88 29.34
N PHE A 127 -3.50 9.47 29.59
CA PHE A 127 -4.31 10.10 28.53
C PHE A 127 -3.57 11.23 27.82
N ASP A 128 -2.71 11.99 28.50
CA ASP A 128 -1.95 13.08 27.86
C ASP A 128 -0.98 12.57 26.80
N SER A 129 -0.28 11.46 27.10
CA SER A 129 0.63 10.83 26.14
C SER A 129 -0.12 10.04 25.07
N GLU A 130 -1.21 9.37 25.42
CA GLU A 130 -2.01 8.58 24.50
C GLU A 130 -2.69 9.44 23.45
N LEU A 131 -3.31 10.56 23.83
CA LEU A 131 -3.97 11.49 22.92
C LEU A 131 -2.97 12.21 22.00
N LYS A 132 -1.76 12.48 22.49
CA LYS A 132 -0.68 13.01 21.64
C LYS A 132 -0.22 12.00 20.59
N MET A 133 -0.21 10.73 20.96
CA MET A 133 0.24 9.64 20.10
C MET A 133 -0.85 9.21 19.11
N LYS A 134 -2.10 9.12 19.56
CA LYS A 134 -3.26 8.67 18.80
C LYS A 134 -4.15 9.86 18.39
N GLN A 135 -3.62 10.77 17.57
CA GLN A 135 -4.34 11.97 17.10
C GLN A 135 -5.57 11.64 16.23
N TRP A 136 -5.68 10.42 15.72
CA TRP A 136 -6.85 9.96 14.95
C TRP A 136 -8.03 9.52 15.82
N TRP A 137 -7.87 9.41 17.13
CA TRP A 137 -8.98 9.12 18.02
C TRP A 137 -10.01 10.23 17.98
N LYS A 138 -11.21 9.90 17.56
CA LYS A 138 -12.36 10.77 17.64
C LYS A 138 -13.20 10.32 18.82
N ILE A 139 -13.46 11.21 19.77
CA ILE A 139 -14.16 10.91 21.01
C ILE A 139 -15.52 11.57 20.97
N PHE A 140 -16.57 10.79 21.15
CA PHE A 140 -17.91 11.29 21.43
C PHE A 140 -18.04 11.54 22.93
N GLY A 141 -18.21 12.82 23.35
CA GLY A 141 -18.10 13.25 24.73
C GLY A 141 -16.75 13.88 25.02
N ASP A 142 -16.26 13.75 26.23
CA ASP A 142 -14.99 14.32 26.69
C ASP A 142 -13.93 13.25 26.85
N ALA A 143 -12.65 13.66 26.78
CA ALA A 143 -11.54 12.83 27.20
C ALA A 143 -11.53 12.74 28.75
N PRO A 144 -11.23 11.59 29.35
CA PRO A 144 -11.14 11.45 30.79
C PRO A 144 -10.11 12.40 31.38
N LYS A 145 -10.49 13.13 32.44
CA LYS A 145 -9.59 14.08 33.17
C LYS A 145 -9.33 13.62 34.59
N GLY A 146 -10.18 12.74 35.11
CA GLY A 146 -10.10 12.26 36.48
C GLY A 146 -9.85 10.77 36.58
N ASP A 147 -9.38 10.33 37.78
CA ASP A 147 -9.10 8.91 38.03
C ASP A 147 -10.32 8.00 38.02
N ASN A 148 -11.51 8.55 38.23
CA ASN A 148 -12.78 7.80 38.21
C ASN A 148 -13.55 7.99 36.90
N GLU A 149 -12.86 8.38 35.84
CA GLU A 149 -13.42 8.51 34.50
C GLU A 149 -12.78 7.47 33.57
N VAL A 150 -13.59 6.96 32.64
CA VAL A 150 -13.18 5.98 31.65
C VAL A 150 -13.57 6.41 30.27
N LEU A 151 -12.80 5.96 29.26
CA LEU A 151 -13.12 6.08 27.86
C LEU A 151 -13.43 4.67 27.33
N LEU A 152 -14.54 4.51 26.64
CA LEU A 152 -14.94 3.23 26.06
C LEU A 152 -14.59 3.18 24.59
N GLY A 153 -14.08 2.05 24.11
CA GLY A 153 -14.05 1.75 22.69
C GLY A 153 -15.47 1.54 22.14
N SER A 154 -15.66 1.71 20.84
CA SER A 154 -16.98 1.62 20.19
C SER A 154 -17.70 0.28 20.44
N ASP A 155 -16.94 -0.83 20.39
CA ASP A 155 -17.52 -2.16 20.64
C ASP A 155 -17.66 -2.46 22.14
N ALA A 156 -16.72 -1.98 22.98
CA ALA A 156 -16.84 -2.05 24.43
C ALA A 156 -18.09 -1.32 24.93
N SER A 157 -18.41 -0.16 24.38
CA SER A 157 -19.63 0.60 24.63
C SER A 157 -20.89 -0.23 24.33
N LYS A 158 -20.95 -0.88 23.17
CA LYS A 158 -22.08 -1.77 22.78
C LYS A 158 -22.18 -2.98 23.71
N VAL A 159 -21.05 -3.61 24.04
CA VAL A 159 -21.00 -4.77 24.94
C VAL A 159 -21.45 -4.39 26.33
N LEU A 160 -21.08 -3.24 26.83
CA LEU A 160 -21.45 -2.77 28.18
C LEU A 160 -22.82 -2.09 28.24
N ASP A 161 -23.38 -1.75 27.08
CA ASP A 161 -24.62 -0.96 26.95
C ASP A 161 -24.52 0.36 27.72
N ALA A 162 -23.38 1.07 27.51
CA ALA A 162 -23.05 2.30 28.21
C ALA A 162 -22.49 3.34 27.24
N GLY A 163 -23.01 4.56 27.29
CA GLY A 163 -22.61 5.71 26.49
C GLY A 163 -21.91 6.81 27.30
N SER A 164 -21.55 7.89 26.62
CA SER A 164 -20.98 9.07 27.29
C SER A 164 -21.95 9.66 28.31
N GLY A 165 -21.49 9.87 29.52
CA GLY A 165 -22.26 10.38 30.67
C GLY A 165 -22.77 9.29 31.59
N ASP A 166 -22.82 8.02 31.16
CA ASP A 166 -23.26 6.90 31.98
C ASP A 166 -22.21 6.53 33.03
N SER A 167 -22.63 5.67 33.97
CA SER A 167 -21.78 5.14 35.04
C SER A 167 -21.66 3.64 34.92
N ILE A 168 -20.46 3.12 34.96
CA ILE A 168 -20.17 1.68 35.01
C ILE A 168 -19.52 1.29 36.33
N LYS A 169 -19.82 0.09 36.81
CA LYS A 169 -19.23 -0.43 38.04
C LYS A 169 -18.12 -1.45 37.70
N ILE A 170 -16.89 -1.09 38.01
CA ILE A 170 -15.71 -1.95 37.82
C ILE A 170 -15.29 -2.42 39.23
N LYS A 171 -15.36 -3.74 39.46
CA LYS A 171 -15.19 -4.30 40.81
C LYS A 171 -16.12 -3.61 41.81
N ASN A 172 -15.61 -2.90 42.79
CA ASN A 172 -16.38 -2.22 43.81
C ASN A 172 -16.41 -0.69 43.66
N GLU A 173 -15.91 -0.16 42.54
CA GLU A 173 -15.82 1.26 42.29
C GLU A 173 -16.70 1.68 41.10
N THR A 174 -17.27 2.88 41.19
CA THR A 174 -18.09 3.45 40.11
C THR A 174 -17.27 4.41 39.29
N PHE A 175 -17.30 4.22 37.99
CA PHE A 175 -16.60 5.06 37.01
C PHE A 175 -17.63 5.74 36.11
N LYS A 176 -17.39 7.01 35.83
CA LYS A 176 -18.16 7.77 34.84
C LYS A 176 -17.56 7.54 33.47
N VAL A 177 -18.38 7.23 32.47
CA VAL A 177 -17.97 7.19 31.08
C VAL A 177 -17.85 8.62 30.57
N ALA A 178 -16.64 9.12 30.43
CA ALA A 178 -16.39 10.49 29.94
C ALA A 178 -16.69 10.60 28.43
N GLY A 179 -16.38 9.56 27.69
CA GLY A 179 -16.64 9.52 26.26
C GLY A 179 -16.56 8.10 25.69
N VAL A 180 -16.91 7.99 24.41
CA VAL A 180 -16.82 6.77 23.61
C VAL A 180 -16.03 7.07 22.36
N LEU A 181 -15.09 6.19 22.00
CA LEU A 181 -14.34 6.28 20.75
C LEU A 181 -15.23 5.99 19.55
N ASP A 182 -15.08 6.78 18.51
CA ASP A 182 -15.60 6.41 17.18
C ASP A 182 -14.91 5.13 16.71
N GLN A 183 -15.58 4.39 15.83
CA GLN A 183 -15.07 3.10 15.35
C GLN A 183 -13.73 3.31 14.62
N THR A 184 -12.65 2.75 15.19
CA THR A 184 -11.29 2.86 14.65
C THR A 184 -10.92 1.70 13.74
N GLY A 185 -11.64 0.57 13.82
CA GLY A 185 -11.30 -0.68 13.14
C GLY A 185 -10.06 -1.38 13.74
N SER A 186 -9.62 -0.97 14.93
CA SER A 186 -8.50 -1.53 15.66
C SER A 186 -8.94 -2.25 16.92
N GLN A 187 -7.99 -2.83 17.67
CA GLN A 187 -8.28 -3.43 18.99
C GLN A 187 -8.83 -2.43 19.99
N ASP A 188 -8.56 -1.14 19.80
CA ASP A 188 -9.02 -0.07 20.70
C ASP A 188 -10.56 -0.05 20.82
N ASP A 189 -11.26 -0.50 19.79
CA ASP A 189 -12.74 -0.56 19.77
C ASP A 189 -13.31 -1.48 20.87
N SER A 190 -12.56 -2.51 21.27
CA SER A 190 -13.00 -3.49 22.27
C SER A 190 -12.50 -3.22 23.70
N LEU A 191 -11.79 -2.10 23.90
CA LEU A 191 -11.09 -1.80 25.16
C LEU A 191 -11.87 -0.80 26.03
N VAL A 192 -11.63 -0.91 27.35
CA VAL A 192 -12.01 0.08 28.35
C VAL A 192 -10.74 0.79 28.81
N PHE A 193 -10.64 2.10 28.61
CA PHE A 193 -9.48 2.89 28.99
C PHE A 193 -9.74 3.63 30.32
N ALA A 194 -8.79 3.50 31.27
CA ALA A 194 -8.79 4.23 32.53
C ALA A 194 -7.43 4.90 32.76
N SER A 195 -7.31 5.78 33.76
CA SER A 195 -5.99 6.32 34.12
C SER A 195 -5.04 5.22 34.54
N LEU A 196 -3.74 5.36 34.18
CA LEU A 196 -2.71 4.34 34.42
C LEU A 196 -2.67 3.90 35.88
N GLY A 197 -2.55 4.86 36.80
CA GLY A 197 -2.48 4.55 38.23
C GLY A 197 -3.71 3.87 38.80
N LYS A 198 -4.90 4.23 38.29
CA LYS A 198 -6.15 3.58 38.70
C LYS A 198 -6.25 2.15 38.18
N ALA A 199 -5.92 1.94 36.91
CA ALA A 199 -5.90 0.61 36.30
C ALA A 199 -4.85 -0.30 36.96
N GLN A 200 -3.67 0.22 37.31
CA GLN A 200 -2.66 -0.53 38.07
C GLN A 200 -3.22 -1.03 39.41
N LYS A 201 -3.91 -0.18 40.17
CA LYS A 201 -4.57 -0.56 41.43
C LYS A 201 -5.65 -1.62 41.23
N LEU A 202 -6.53 -1.40 40.23
CA LEU A 202 -7.59 -2.34 39.89
C LEU A 202 -7.03 -3.71 39.48
N LEU A 203 -5.90 -3.75 38.80
CA LEU A 203 -5.29 -4.99 38.32
C LEU A 203 -4.30 -5.61 39.32
N GLY A 204 -3.97 -4.93 40.44
CA GLY A 204 -2.97 -5.38 41.39
C GLY A 204 -1.54 -5.34 40.84
N LYS A 205 -1.27 -4.38 39.96
CA LYS A 205 0.02 -4.20 39.26
C LYS A 205 0.61 -2.80 39.51
N GLU A 206 0.58 -2.34 40.76
CA GLU A 206 1.06 -1.00 41.09
C GLU A 206 2.54 -0.82 40.72
N GLY A 207 2.82 0.31 40.02
CA GLY A 207 4.17 0.64 39.57
C GLY A 207 4.69 -0.24 38.40
N LYS A 208 3.88 -1.17 37.90
CA LYS A 208 4.24 -2.09 36.80
C LYS A 208 3.45 -1.78 35.52
N ILE A 209 4.07 -2.05 34.40
CA ILE A 209 3.44 -1.90 33.08
C ILE A 209 3.48 -3.21 32.31
N THR A 210 2.49 -3.41 31.46
CA THR A 210 2.42 -4.56 30.55
C THR A 210 3.16 -4.30 29.25
N LEU A 211 3.14 -3.06 28.77
CA LEU A 211 3.89 -2.61 27.60
C LEU A 211 4.07 -1.09 27.63
N ALA A 212 5.00 -0.60 26.86
CA ALA A 212 5.09 0.83 26.54
C ALA A 212 5.22 1.02 25.04
N GLU A 213 4.47 1.96 24.53
CA GLU A 213 4.58 2.43 23.16
C GLU A 213 5.49 3.66 23.12
N VAL A 214 6.43 3.70 22.18
CA VAL A 214 7.33 4.83 22.00
C VAL A 214 7.12 5.36 20.58
N ALA A 215 6.76 6.63 20.48
CA ALA A 215 6.67 7.35 19.22
C ALA A 215 7.99 8.06 18.95
N ALA A 216 8.67 7.65 17.89
CA ALA A 216 9.87 8.32 17.41
C ALA A 216 9.55 9.13 16.15
N LEU A 217 9.90 10.41 16.14
CA LEU A 217 9.76 11.29 14.97
C LEU A 217 10.88 10.95 13.99
N CYS A 218 10.55 10.30 12.88
CA CYS A 218 11.55 9.89 11.91
C CYS A 218 11.19 10.19 10.47
N SER A 219 11.63 11.33 9.96
CA SER A 219 12.06 11.41 8.57
C SER A 219 13.58 11.12 8.51
N GLY A 220 13.95 9.85 8.23
CA GLY A 220 15.35 9.44 8.04
C GLY A 220 16.11 8.94 9.27
N CYS A 221 15.43 8.63 10.39
CA CYS A 221 16.07 8.10 11.60
C CYS A 221 16.19 6.56 11.55
N PRO A 222 17.33 5.97 11.92
CA PRO A 222 17.47 4.52 12.00
C PRO A 222 16.71 4.00 13.22
N ILE A 223 15.43 3.62 13.02
CA ILE A 223 14.60 3.02 14.09
C ILE A 223 15.31 1.82 14.72
N GLY A 224 16.08 1.06 13.92
CA GLY A 224 16.88 -0.06 14.39
C GLY A 224 17.91 0.33 15.45
N ASP A 225 18.58 1.47 15.28
CA ASP A 225 19.56 1.96 16.26
C ASP A 225 18.87 2.40 17.56
N MET A 226 17.68 3.01 17.46
CA MET A 226 16.91 3.38 18.65
C MET A 226 16.43 2.15 19.41
N VAL A 227 15.97 1.11 18.69
CA VAL A 227 15.59 -0.18 19.29
C VAL A 227 16.77 -0.77 20.08
N THR A 228 17.97 -0.77 19.48
CA THR A 228 19.19 -1.28 20.13
C THR A 228 19.56 -0.45 21.37
N GLN A 229 19.54 0.88 21.26
CA GLN A 229 19.85 1.77 22.39
C GLN A 229 18.84 1.63 23.55
N ILE A 230 17.55 1.46 23.24
CA ILE A 230 16.51 1.23 24.25
C ILE A 230 16.70 -0.14 24.90
N ALA A 231 16.99 -1.19 24.11
CA ALA A 231 17.22 -2.54 24.61
C ALA A 231 18.43 -2.61 25.56
N GLU A 232 19.50 -1.88 25.26
CA GLU A 232 20.68 -1.77 26.16
C GLU A 232 20.34 -1.11 27.48
N LYS A 233 19.40 -0.16 27.50
CA LYS A 233 18.97 0.52 28.73
C LYS A 233 17.94 -0.27 29.53
N LEU A 234 17.21 -1.16 28.89
CA LEU A 234 16.13 -1.97 29.47
C LEU A 234 16.38 -3.47 29.23
N PRO A 235 17.34 -4.09 29.94
CA PRO A 235 17.72 -5.50 29.68
C PRO A 235 16.61 -6.52 30.00
N ASP A 236 15.62 -6.13 30.84
CA ASP A 236 14.46 -6.95 31.17
C ASP A 236 13.28 -6.77 30.21
N ALA A 237 13.47 -5.94 29.20
CA ALA A 237 12.47 -5.67 28.20
C ALA A 237 12.87 -6.19 26.80
N LYS A 238 11.90 -6.69 26.06
CA LYS A 238 12.01 -6.94 24.65
C LYS A 238 11.56 -5.68 23.90
N VAL A 239 12.48 -5.06 23.19
CA VAL A 239 12.22 -3.87 22.39
C VAL A 239 12.11 -4.28 20.92
N SER A 240 11.05 -3.91 20.26
CA SER A 240 10.82 -4.23 18.85
C SER A 240 10.27 -3.04 18.10
N ALA A 241 10.76 -2.81 16.89
CA ALA A 241 10.12 -1.86 15.99
C ALA A 241 8.79 -2.46 15.51
N ILE A 242 7.74 -1.65 15.47
CA ILE A 242 6.44 -2.10 14.94
C ILE A 242 6.58 -2.51 13.47
N GLN A 243 7.52 -1.92 12.73
CA GLN A 243 7.89 -2.35 11.38
C GLN A 243 8.28 -3.84 11.31
N GLN A 244 8.90 -4.41 12.35
CA GLN A 244 9.25 -5.84 12.37
C GLN A 244 8.01 -6.73 12.49
N VAL A 245 6.96 -6.27 13.15
CA VAL A 245 5.68 -7.00 13.25
C VAL A 245 4.96 -6.99 11.89
N VAL A 246 5.14 -5.91 11.11
CA VAL A 246 4.56 -5.75 9.76
C VAL A 246 5.49 -6.31 8.67
N GLU A 247 6.71 -6.72 9.01
CA GLU A 247 7.73 -7.20 8.06
C GLU A 247 7.23 -8.35 7.17
N GLY A 248 6.42 -9.25 7.71
CA GLY A 248 5.79 -10.31 6.95
C GLY A 248 4.87 -9.78 5.84
N ARG A 249 4.09 -8.74 6.14
CA ARG A 249 3.20 -8.08 5.17
C ARG A 249 4.00 -7.28 4.13
N LEU A 250 5.06 -6.59 4.57
CA LEU A 250 5.96 -5.87 3.68
C LEU A 250 6.71 -6.82 2.74
N LYS A 251 7.16 -7.97 3.23
CA LYS A 251 7.76 -9.02 2.38
C LYS A 251 6.79 -9.58 1.36
N ALA A 252 5.54 -9.83 1.76
CA ALA A 252 4.49 -10.27 0.84
C ALA A 252 4.21 -9.24 -0.26
N LEU A 253 4.19 -7.94 0.09
CA LEU A 253 4.08 -6.85 -0.90
C LEU A 253 5.27 -6.78 -1.83
N ASP A 254 6.50 -6.93 -1.33
CA ASP A 254 7.69 -6.92 -2.18
C ASP A 254 7.68 -8.11 -3.16
N GLN A 255 7.25 -9.27 -2.68
CA GLN A 255 7.06 -10.44 -3.53
C GLN A 255 5.98 -10.22 -4.59
N PHE A 256 4.86 -9.58 -4.23
CA PHE A 256 3.82 -9.18 -5.18
C PHE A 256 4.32 -8.15 -6.20
N LYS A 257 5.13 -7.16 -5.76
CA LYS A 257 5.79 -6.20 -6.66
C LYS A 257 6.66 -6.91 -7.70
N ARG A 258 7.54 -7.81 -7.26
CA ARG A 258 8.42 -8.58 -8.17
C ARG A 258 7.61 -9.40 -9.16
N PHE A 259 6.57 -10.08 -8.70
CA PHE A 259 5.66 -10.83 -9.57
C PHE A 259 4.98 -9.90 -10.59
N SER A 260 4.46 -8.75 -10.16
CA SER A 260 3.81 -7.78 -11.04
C SER A 260 4.76 -7.24 -12.11
N TYR A 261 6.01 -6.94 -11.77
CA TYR A 261 7.01 -6.49 -12.76
C TYR A 261 7.41 -7.63 -13.73
N ALA A 262 7.52 -8.85 -13.26
CA ALA A 262 7.79 -10.00 -14.12
C ALA A 262 6.64 -10.20 -15.11
N MET A 263 5.39 -10.18 -14.65
CA MET A 263 4.19 -10.26 -15.49
C MET A 263 4.11 -9.09 -16.48
N ALA A 264 4.42 -7.86 -16.04
CA ALA A 264 4.50 -6.71 -16.93
C ALA A 264 5.53 -6.93 -18.04
N GLY A 265 6.69 -7.50 -17.74
CA GLY A 265 7.72 -7.85 -18.72
C GLY A 265 7.21 -8.85 -19.77
N VAL A 266 6.50 -9.90 -19.35
CA VAL A 266 5.89 -10.88 -20.27
C VAL A 266 4.85 -10.21 -21.17
N VAL A 267 3.98 -9.38 -20.59
CA VAL A 267 2.93 -8.67 -21.33
C VAL A 267 3.53 -7.68 -22.34
N VAL A 268 4.60 -6.96 -21.95
CA VAL A 268 5.36 -6.08 -22.85
C VAL A 268 5.93 -6.87 -24.02
N PHE A 269 6.53 -8.02 -23.75
CA PHE A 269 7.09 -8.88 -24.79
C PHE A 269 6.03 -9.38 -25.77
N ILE A 270 4.91 -9.89 -25.27
CA ILE A 270 3.77 -10.34 -26.11
C ILE A 270 3.20 -9.16 -26.91
N GLY A 271 3.00 -8.00 -26.26
CA GLY A 271 2.50 -6.79 -26.93
C GLY A 271 3.42 -6.32 -28.06
N SER A 272 4.74 -6.35 -27.85
CA SER A 272 5.72 -5.97 -28.87
C SER A 272 5.71 -6.95 -30.05
N LEU A 273 5.53 -8.25 -29.79
CA LEU A 273 5.39 -9.29 -30.83
C LEU A 273 4.12 -9.07 -31.68
N ILE A 274 2.99 -8.76 -31.05
CA ILE A 274 1.72 -8.45 -31.75
C ILE A 274 1.92 -7.25 -32.67
N VAL A 275 2.54 -6.17 -32.18
CA VAL A 275 2.84 -4.98 -32.98
C VAL A 275 3.76 -5.34 -34.15
N PHE A 276 4.84 -6.06 -33.88
CA PHE A 276 5.81 -6.48 -34.88
C PHE A 276 5.17 -7.30 -36.03
N VAL A 277 4.44 -8.37 -35.66
CA VAL A 277 3.81 -9.28 -36.66
C VAL A 277 2.75 -8.52 -37.48
N THR A 278 1.92 -7.72 -36.80
CA THR A 278 0.86 -6.97 -37.48
C THR A 278 1.42 -5.90 -38.42
N MET A 279 2.47 -5.20 -38.00
CA MET A 279 3.11 -4.19 -38.84
C MET A 279 3.87 -4.83 -40.00
N MET A 280 4.51 -5.98 -39.81
CA MET A 280 5.16 -6.72 -40.87
C MET A 280 4.16 -7.20 -41.94
N GLY A 281 3.03 -7.77 -41.48
CA GLY A 281 1.92 -8.16 -42.35
C GLY A 281 1.36 -6.95 -43.12
N SER A 282 1.22 -5.79 -42.47
CA SER A 282 0.75 -4.56 -43.11
C SER A 282 1.73 -4.06 -44.18
N VAL A 283 3.03 -4.16 -43.96
CA VAL A 283 4.07 -3.80 -44.94
C VAL A 283 4.05 -4.74 -46.12
N ASN A 284 3.96 -6.05 -45.91
CA ASN A 284 3.93 -7.04 -46.99
C ASN A 284 2.71 -6.89 -47.90
N GLU A 285 1.53 -6.56 -47.36
CA GLU A 285 0.34 -6.30 -48.17
C GLU A 285 0.40 -5.01 -48.97
N ARG A 286 1.30 -4.09 -48.63
CA ARG A 286 1.50 -2.79 -49.29
C ARG A 286 2.75 -2.76 -50.17
N THR A 287 3.34 -3.90 -50.45
CA THR A 287 4.62 -3.97 -51.21
C THR A 287 4.47 -3.20 -52.55
N THR A 288 3.39 -3.38 -53.26
CA THR A 288 3.13 -2.69 -54.55
C THR A 288 2.94 -1.17 -54.35
N GLU A 289 2.13 -0.74 -53.35
CA GLU A 289 1.94 0.68 -53.05
C GLU A 289 3.26 1.36 -52.71
N ILE A 290 4.11 0.71 -51.85
CA ILE A 290 5.44 1.18 -51.47
C ILE A 290 6.37 1.25 -52.68
N GLY A 291 6.30 0.25 -53.60
CA GLY A 291 7.03 0.22 -54.85
C GLY A 291 6.69 1.43 -55.74
N VAL A 292 5.40 1.73 -55.89
CA VAL A 292 4.92 2.93 -56.64
C VAL A 292 5.45 4.21 -56.00
N PHE A 293 5.35 4.38 -54.68
CA PHE A 293 5.91 5.57 -54.03
C PHE A 293 7.41 5.72 -54.27
N ARG A 294 8.17 4.63 -54.25
CA ARG A 294 9.59 4.60 -54.54
C ARG A 294 9.90 4.96 -56.00
N ALA A 295 9.09 4.45 -56.97
CA ALA A 295 9.23 4.75 -58.38
C ALA A 295 8.94 6.22 -58.72
N ILE A 296 8.03 6.87 -57.98
CA ILE A 296 7.69 8.31 -58.14
C ILE A 296 8.77 9.22 -57.46
N GLY A 297 9.79 8.63 -56.80
CA GLY A 297 10.91 9.38 -56.20
C GLY A 297 10.87 9.63 -54.70
N PHE A 298 9.97 8.96 -53.95
CA PHE A 298 10.03 9.03 -52.48
C PHE A 298 11.33 8.43 -51.93
N ARG A 299 12.03 9.19 -51.07
CA ARG A 299 13.22 8.72 -50.40
C ARG A 299 12.91 7.61 -49.38
N LYS A 300 13.90 6.75 -49.08
CA LYS A 300 13.82 5.70 -48.06
C LYS A 300 13.32 6.26 -46.71
N SER A 301 13.80 7.44 -46.32
CA SER A 301 13.40 8.12 -45.10
C SER A 301 11.93 8.53 -45.03
N HIS A 302 11.30 8.82 -46.20
CA HIS A 302 9.89 9.18 -46.28
C HIS A 302 9.02 7.97 -46.01
N ILE A 303 9.34 6.79 -46.58
CA ILE A 303 8.61 5.54 -46.32
C ILE A 303 8.74 5.14 -44.85
N MET A 304 9.94 5.18 -44.29
CA MET A 304 10.18 4.88 -42.86
C MET A 304 9.36 5.80 -41.97
N ARG A 305 9.36 7.12 -42.23
CA ARG A 305 8.56 8.08 -41.45
C ARG A 305 7.07 7.82 -41.50
N ILE A 306 6.52 7.42 -42.65
CA ILE A 306 5.08 7.09 -42.82
C ILE A 306 4.72 5.93 -41.88
N ILE A 307 5.50 4.83 -41.90
CA ILE A 307 5.23 3.63 -41.09
C ILE A 307 5.41 3.92 -39.60
N LEU A 308 6.47 4.65 -39.22
CA LEU A 308 6.67 5.03 -37.82
C LEU A 308 5.58 6.00 -37.32
N LEU A 309 5.07 6.91 -38.15
CA LEU A 309 3.93 7.76 -37.81
C LEU A 309 2.63 6.96 -37.62
N GLU A 310 2.37 5.95 -38.49
CA GLU A 310 1.24 5.05 -38.29
C GLU A 310 1.34 4.31 -36.96
N ALA A 311 2.52 3.76 -36.65
CA ALA A 311 2.77 3.09 -35.38
C ALA A 311 2.63 4.03 -34.18
N ALA A 312 3.14 5.25 -34.24
CA ALA A 312 3.05 6.24 -33.20
C ALA A 312 1.59 6.64 -32.90
N LEU A 313 0.78 6.89 -33.94
CA LEU A 313 -0.64 7.25 -33.78
C LEU A 313 -1.43 6.13 -33.09
N VAL A 314 -1.21 4.88 -33.52
CA VAL A 314 -1.88 3.72 -32.93
C VAL A 314 -1.43 3.52 -31.49
N SER A 315 -0.14 3.64 -31.22
CA SER A 315 0.42 3.50 -29.86
C SER A 315 -0.05 4.57 -28.90
N LEU A 316 -0.20 5.81 -29.37
CA LEU A 316 -0.80 6.91 -28.57
C LEU A 316 -2.26 6.60 -28.21
N LEU A 317 -3.06 6.16 -29.18
CA LEU A 317 -4.45 5.77 -28.92
C LEU A 317 -4.52 4.59 -27.95
N ALA A 318 -3.70 3.56 -28.17
CA ALA A 318 -3.65 2.39 -27.32
C ALA A 318 -3.17 2.73 -25.90
N GLY A 319 -2.20 3.62 -25.77
CA GLY A 319 -1.71 4.10 -24.48
C GLY A 319 -2.76 4.84 -23.68
N PHE A 320 -3.48 5.75 -24.32
CA PHE A 320 -4.57 6.50 -23.69
C PHE A 320 -5.74 5.60 -23.26
N LEU A 321 -6.22 4.76 -24.19
CA LEU A 321 -7.29 3.80 -23.89
C LEU A 321 -6.85 2.76 -22.85
N GLY A 322 -5.61 2.28 -22.95
CA GLY A 322 -5.03 1.35 -22.00
C GLY A 322 -4.94 1.92 -20.59
N TYR A 323 -4.56 3.19 -20.46
CA TYR A 323 -4.60 3.88 -19.18
C TYR A 323 -6.02 3.95 -18.60
N ALA A 324 -7.00 4.39 -19.40
CA ALA A 324 -8.38 4.51 -18.95
C ALA A 324 -8.97 3.16 -18.51
N VAL A 325 -8.79 2.11 -19.33
CA VAL A 325 -9.25 0.74 -19.02
C VAL A 325 -8.48 0.16 -17.83
N GLY A 326 -7.18 0.40 -17.74
CA GLY A 326 -6.33 -0.06 -16.63
C GLY A 326 -6.71 0.56 -15.28
N MET A 327 -7.02 1.86 -15.26
CA MET A 327 -7.55 2.53 -14.06
C MET A 327 -8.92 1.99 -13.67
N GLY A 328 -9.81 1.73 -14.66
CA GLY A 328 -11.08 1.05 -14.43
C GLY A 328 -10.90 -0.34 -13.82
N GLY A 329 -9.97 -1.13 -14.36
CA GLY A 329 -9.61 -2.45 -13.84
C GLY A 329 -9.06 -2.40 -12.42
N ALA A 330 -8.17 -1.44 -12.11
CA ALA A 330 -7.67 -1.22 -10.76
C ALA A 330 -8.79 -0.86 -9.78
N LYS A 331 -9.73 0.00 -10.20
CA LYS A 331 -10.89 0.38 -9.37
C LYS A 331 -11.79 -0.82 -9.05
N LEU A 332 -11.98 -1.72 -9.99
CA LEU A 332 -12.79 -2.94 -9.79
C LEU A 332 -12.06 -3.98 -8.94
N ALA A 333 -10.74 -4.11 -9.08
CA ALA A 333 -9.95 -5.11 -8.37
C ALA A 333 -9.60 -4.69 -6.92
N LEU A 334 -9.49 -3.39 -6.63
CA LEU A 334 -9.08 -2.86 -5.33
C LEU A 334 -9.94 -3.38 -4.16
N PRO A 335 -11.29 -3.44 -4.21
CA PRO A 335 -12.10 -3.93 -3.12
C PRO A 335 -11.90 -5.41 -2.78
N PHE A 336 -11.40 -6.22 -3.73
CA PHE A 336 -11.13 -7.63 -3.52
C PHE A 336 -9.74 -7.89 -2.90
N MET A 337 -8.84 -6.92 -3.00
CA MET A 337 -7.45 -7.06 -2.54
C MET A 337 -7.13 -6.22 -1.30
N ALA A 338 -7.85 -5.13 -1.08
CA ALA A 338 -7.67 -4.27 0.08
C ALA A 338 -8.58 -4.70 1.23
N GLU A 339 -8.02 -4.93 2.40
CA GLU A 339 -8.76 -5.23 3.64
C GLU A 339 -9.57 -4.03 4.15
N SER A 340 -9.23 -2.82 3.69
CA SER A 340 -9.87 -1.58 4.12
C SER A 340 -10.95 -1.14 3.14
N LYS A 341 -12.17 -0.92 3.63
CA LYS A 341 -13.26 -0.30 2.87
C LYS A 341 -12.94 1.13 2.38
N ASN A 342 -11.90 1.75 2.94
CA ASN A 342 -11.44 3.10 2.64
C ASN A 342 -10.18 3.14 1.77
N ALA A 343 -9.83 2.06 1.08
CA ALA A 343 -8.73 2.07 0.14
C ALA A 343 -9.05 3.02 -1.03
N HIS A 344 -8.33 4.14 -1.10
CA HIS A 344 -8.51 5.13 -2.16
C HIS A 344 -7.60 4.84 -3.34
N LEU A 345 -8.16 4.97 -4.53
CA LEU A 345 -7.41 4.88 -5.77
C LEU A 345 -6.54 6.14 -5.90
N ILE A 346 -5.23 5.94 -6.00
CA ILE A 346 -4.29 7.06 -6.18
C ILE A 346 -4.27 7.44 -7.65
N TRP A 347 -4.73 8.65 -7.95
CA TRP A 347 -4.59 9.26 -9.25
C TRP A 347 -3.17 9.83 -9.36
N ASP A 348 -2.31 9.11 -10.09
CA ASP A 348 -0.93 9.50 -10.29
C ASP A 348 -0.68 9.86 -11.75
N SER A 349 -0.39 11.13 -12.00
CA SER A 349 -0.02 11.64 -13.32
C SER A 349 1.22 10.94 -13.89
N THR A 350 2.12 10.47 -13.03
CA THR A 350 3.31 9.72 -13.42
C THR A 350 2.96 8.41 -14.12
N VAL A 351 1.91 7.71 -13.62
CA VAL A 351 1.41 6.48 -14.26
C VAL A 351 0.76 6.77 -15.61
N ALA A 352 0.04 7.90 -15.71
CA ALA A 352 -0.60 8.31 -16.97
C ALA A 352 0.45 8.60 -18.05
N PHE A 353 1.41 9.49 -17.77
CA PHE A 353 2.47 9.81 -18.73
C PHE A 353 3.40 8.63 -18.99
N GLY A 354 3.71 7.84 -17.95
CA GLY A 354 4.52 6.63 -18.06
C GLY A 354 3.90 5.57 -18.96
N SER A 355 2.58 5.34 -18.87
CA SER A 355 1.88 4.36 -19.72
C SER A 355 1.82 4.78 -21.19
N ILE A 356 1.58 6.06 -21.46
CA ILE A 356 1.59 6.61 -22.82
C ILE A 356 3.01 6.56 -23.42
N GLY A 357 4.01 6.94 -22.62
CA GLY A 357 5.42 6.87 -23.01
C GLY A 357 5.86 5.43 -23.29
N LEU A 358 5.45 4.48 -22.45
CA LEU A 358 5.71 3.05 -22.65
C LEU A 358 5.05 2.54 -23.94
N ALA A 359 3.77 2.86 -24.18
CA ALA A 359 3.08 2.48 -25.40
C ALA A 359 3.78 2.99 -26.65
N LEU A 360 4.20 4.27 -26.64
CA LEU A 360 4.93 4.90 -27.75
C LEU A 360 6.28 4.22 -28.00
N THR A 361 7.07 4.00 -26.98
CA THR A 361 8.40 3.35 -27.10
C THR A 361 8.26 1.93 -27.63
N LEU A 362 7.31 1.15 -27.11
CA LEU A 362 7.06 -0.21 -27.58
C LEU A 362 6.61 -0.23 -29.03
N GLY A 363 5.65 0.61 -29.39
CA GLY A 363 5.13 0.67 -30.74
C GLY A 363 6.19 1.10 -31.78
N LEU A 364 7.01 2.10 -31.43
CA LEU A 364 8.09 2.55 -32.29
C LEU A 364 9.22 1.51 -32.42
N LEU A 365 9.66 0.90 -31.32
CA LEU A 365 10.71 -0.12 -31.34
C LEU A 365 10.27 -1.37 -32.11
N ALA A 366 9.06 -1.88 -31.85
CA ALA A 366 8.54 -3.05 -32.55
C ALA A 366 8.32 -2.79 -34.05
N SER A 367 8.01 -1.55 -34.43
CA SER A 367 7.79 -1.16 -35.84
C SER A 367 9.08 -0.79 -36.59
N LEU A 368 10.20 -0.67 -35.89
CA LEU A 368 11.45 -0.21 -36.49
C LEU A 368 11.95 -1.16 -37.58
N TYR A 369 11.95 -2.46 -37.32
CA TYR A 369 12.36 -3.45 -38.31
C TYR A 369 11.40 -3.51 -39.51
N PRO A 370 10.07 -3.60 -39.38
CA PRO A 370 9.13 -3.48 -40.49
C PRO A 370 9.33 -2.21 -41.32
N ALA A 371 9.55 -1.07 -40.66
CA ALA A 371 9.78 0.21 -41.34
C ALA A 371 11.09 0.24 -42.13
N LEU A 372 12.15 -0.33 -41.58
CA LEU A 372 13.43 -0.47 -42.27
C LEU A 372 13.30 -1.42 -43.47
N HIS A 373 12.64 -2.55 -43.31
CA HIS A 373 12.39 -3.52 -44.38
C HIS A 373 11.64 -2.86 -45.55
N ALA A 374 10.51 -2.20 -45.26
CA ALA A 374 9.73 -1.47 -46.26
C ALA A 374 10.56 -0.37 -46.98
N SER A 375 11.41 0.34 -46.25
CA SER A 375 12.22 1.42 -46.83
C SER A 375 13.30 0.93 -47.80
N ARG A 376 13.72 -0.34 -47.66
CA ARG A 376 14.79 -0.95 -48.47
C ARG A 376 14.27 -1.77 -49.67
N MET A 377 12.95 -1.94 -49.82
CA MET A 377 12.36 -2.68 -50.94
C MET A 377 12.78 -2.09 -52.30
N ASP A 378 13.08 -3.00 -53.23
CA ASP A 378 13.39 -2.61 -54.60
C ASP A 378 12.08 -2.32 -55.37
N PRO A 379 11.95 -1.14 -56.02
CA PRO A 379 10.73 -0.80 -56.78
C PRO A 379 10.43 -1.80 -57.90
N THR A 380 11.48 -2.38 -58.51
CA THR A 380 11.35 -3.32 -59.63
C THR A 380 10.77 -4.65 -59.21
N GLU A 381 11.19 -5.19 -58.05
CA GLU A 381 10.65 -6.40 -57.45
C GLU A 381 9.23 -6.18 -56.91
N ALA A 382 9.00 -5.02 -56.28
CA ALA A 382 7.70 -4.69 -55.71
C ALA A 382 6.59 -4.55 -56.78
N LEU A 383 6.94 -4.11 -58.00
CA LEU A 383 6.00 -4.00 -59.13
C LEU A 383 5.82 -5.32 -59.89
N ARG A 384 6.78 -6.28 -59.77
CA ARG A 384 6.66 -7.62 -60.36
C ARG A 384 5.76 -8.57 -59.55
N ALA A 385 5.40 -8.21 -58.36
CA ALA A 385 4.52 -8.98 -57.46
C ALA A 385 3.01 -8.81 -57.79
N LEU A 386 2.72 -8.22 -58.97
CA LEU A 386 1.41 -8.21 -59.62
C LEU A 386 1.26 -9.46 -60.46
#